data_e7236bd99ff31f0b9792ceaf017f1673
#
_entry.id   e7236bd99ff31f0b9792ceaf017f1673
#
_cell.length_a   1.000
_cell.length_b   1.000
_cell.length_c   1.000
_cell.angle_alpha   90.00
_cell.angle_beta   90.00
_cell.angle_gamma   90.00
#
_symmetry.space_group_name_H-M   'P 1'
#
loop_
_entity.id
_entity.type
_entity.pdbx_description
1 polymer ?
#
loop_
_entity_poly.entity_id
_entity_poly.type
_entity_poly.pdbx_seq_one_letter_code
_entity_poly.pdbx_strand_id
1 'polypeptide(L)'
;MRPLSFSLRWLCGLLGAALAFGAESPPWPTIVGEIHGRLETLPAAPALQWSLTAMPGESGLPKLALRAEGEGTLMEVEIDLLPVATDALRWRLKTVELDLARWSEALAAQWPALAGATLGGRVLVSGEGEWREGRLTGQVLVRLSEGRVDLPAKKLSLEGLELAVQIDDLAARRTAPAQVFTLRGGHYDTITLGAGRFVFGLEGDKVQVAEAVLEALGGRLILAPFAVAFAAPDITVAARAEQIDVTLLLPLLPPILAEAHGRLDGELAFHRDANGGLQIAFARLALRPETTADLRLLPSPGLLTGSLPPTVLKYYPGLIKIETGEMPMRADRLEVHITPSGDTEGHSATVHLEGGPVDPSLHTPLVFDLNVNGSLEAVAPLLMKLGADTRLSVGGAH
;
A
#
# COMPACT_ATOMS: atom_id res chain seq x y z
N MET A 1 -4.60 -3.98 20.19
CA MET A 1 -3.85 -2.83 19.67
C MET A 1 -3.74 -1.77 20.76
N ARG A 2 -2.55 -1.48 21.25
CA ARG A 2 -2.32 -0.35 22.16
C ARG A 2 -1.78 0.80 21.32
N PRO A 3 -2.63 1.76 20.93
CA PRO A 3 -2.26 2.77 19.96
C PRO A 3 -1.40 3.83 20.63
N LEU A 4 -0.47 4.41 19.88
CA LEU A 4 0.11 5.77 20.04
C LEU A 4 0.39 6.32 21.46
N SER A 5 0.06 5.54 22.50
CA SER A 5 0.13 5.97 23.92
C SER A 5 1.56 6.06 24.43
N PHE A 6 2.56 5.55 23.70
CA PHE A 6 3.92 5.48 24.23
C PHE A 6 4.66 6.80 24.09
N SER A 7 4.63 7.44 22.91
CA SER A 7 5.22 8.78 22.75
C SER A 7 4.47 9.84 23.56
N LEU A 8 3.14 9.70 23.67
CA LEU A 8 2.31 10.58 24.48
C LEU A 8 2.55 10.36 25.98
N ARG A 9 2.68 9.11 26.44
CA ARG A 9 3.00 8.79 27.84
C ARG A 9 4.37 9.28 28.26
N TRP A 10 5.32 9.30 27.34
CA TRP A 10 6.65 9.83 27.57
C TRP A 10 6.64 11.34 27.71
N LEU A 11 5.94 12.04 26.81
CA LEU A 11 5.70 13.48 26.94
C LEU A 11 4.91 13.77 28.23
N CYS A 12 3.92 12.96 28.55
CA CYS A 12 3.16 13.05 29.79
C CYS A 12 3.99 12.72 31.04
N GLY A 13 4.96 11.79 30.94
CA GLY A 13 5.87 11.46 32.05
C GLY A 13 6.84 12.61 32.36
N LEU A 14 7.39 13.24 31.33
CA LEU A 14 8.21 14.45 31.48
C LEU A 14 7.39 15.65 31.95
N LEU A 15 6.17 15.83 31.45
CA LEU A 15 5.22 16.84 31.91
C LEU A 15 4.78 16.58 33.35
N GLY A 16 4.55 15.33 33.72
CA GLY A 16 4.19 14.95 35.10
C GLY A 16 5.30 15.20 36.11
N ALA A 17 6.58 15.03 35.73
CA ALA A 17 7.70 15.40 36.55
C ALA A 17 7.80 16.92 36.78
N ALA A 18 7.44 17.74 35.76
CA ALA A 18 7.38 19.18 35.88
C ALA A 18 6.21 19.67 36.78
N LEU A 19 5.10 18.92 36.82
CA LEU A 19 3.91 19.21 37.64
C LEU A 19 4.03 18.75 39.11
N ALA A 20 4.99 17.88 39.45
CA ALA A 20 5.19 17.39 40.82
C ALA A 20 5.79 18.45 41.78
N PHE A 21 6.19 19.61 41.29
CA PHE A 21 6.60 20.75 42.10
C PHE A 21 5.38 21.58 42.50
N GLY A 22 4.78 21.20 43.59
CA GLY A 22 3.61 21.65 44.31
C GLY A 22 3.08 23.07 44.16
N ALA A 23 1.78 23.13 44.28
CA ALA A 23 0.92 24.31 44.21
C ALA A 23 0.91 25.08 45.54
N GLU A 24 1.98 25.74 45.91
CA GLU A 24 1.94 26.89 46.87
C GLU A 24 2.95 27.88 46.38
N SER A 25 2.45 29.06 45.97
CA SER A 25 3.21 30.12 45.30
C SER A 25 4.10 30.90 46.26
N PRO A 26 5.41 30.68 46.21
CA PRO A 26 6.36 31.74 46.42
C PRO A 26 6.76 32.35 45.08
N PRO A 27 7.40 33.55 45.04
CA PRO A 27 8.00 34.03 43.80
C PRO A 27 8.99 32.96 43.32
N TRP A 28 8.69 32.36 42.18
CA TRP A 28 9.55 31.33 41.57
C TRP A 28 10.96 31.89 41.53
N PRO A 29 11.94 31.29 42.21
CA PRO A 29 13.33 31.68 42.01
C PRO A 29 13.62 31.58 40.54
N THR A 30 14.43 32.49 40.01
CA THR A 30 14.93 32.42 38.65
C THR A 30 15.75 31.12 38.56
N ILE A 31 15.06 30.02 38.33
CA ILE A 31 15.72 28.72 38.18
C ILE A 31 16.36 28.74 36.80
N VAL A 32 17.66 29.00 36.78
CA VAL A 32 18.51 28.79 35.62
C VAL A 32 19.34 27.54 35.93
N GLY A 33 19.16 26.53 35.17
CA GLY A 33 19.87 25.26 35.41
C GLY A 33 19.79 24.34 34.21
N GLU A 34 20.78 23.49 34.09
CA GLU A 34 20.82 22.43 33.07
C GLU A 34 20.95 21.10 33.78
N ILE A 35 20.12 20.14 33.37
CA ILE A 35 20.18 18.75 33.76
C ILE A 35 20.37 17.93 32.49
N HIS A 36 21.28 16.99 32.51
CA HIS A 36 21.55 16.13 31.38
C HIS A 36 21.60 14.66 31.80
N GLY A 37 21.39 13.79 30.85
CA GLY A 37 21.39 12.36 31.07
C GLY A 37 21.39 11.55 29.78
N ARG A 38 21.39 10.23 29.95
CA ARG A 38 21.27 9.28 28.85
C ARG A 38 19.94 8.56 28.98
N LEU A 39 19.29 8.37 27.85
CA LEU A 39 18.01 7.73 27.74
C LEU A 39 18.09 6.51 26.83
N GLU A 40 17.69 5.37 27.33
CA GLU A 40 17.47 4.15 26.57
C GLU A 40 15.95 3.93 26.46
N THR A 41 15.35 4.35 25.33
CA THR A 41 13.91 4.47 25.20
C THR A 41 13.20 3.16 24.93
N LEU A 42 13.76 2.33 24.07
CA LEU A 42 13.18 1.08 23.61
C LEU A 42 14.30 0.06 23.36
N PRO A 43 14.02 -1.24 23.48
CA PRO A 43 14.94 -2.26 22.98
C PRO A 43 15.29 -1.99 21.51
N ALA A 44 16.57 -2.10 21.19
CA ALA A 44 17.11 -1.83 19.84
C ALA A 44 16.96 -0.39 19.30
N ALA A 45 16.46 0.55 20.10
CA ALA A 45 16.46 1.96 19.72
C ALA A 45 17.84 2.60 20.00
N PRO A 46 18.24 3.62 19.21
CA PRO A 46 19.43 4.40 19.52
C PRO A 46 19.36 5.01 20.90
N ALA A 47 20.45 4.98 21.65
CA ALA A 47 20.53 5.67 22.92
C ALA A 47 20.58 7.19 22.67
N LEU A 48 19.77 7.95 23.41
CA LEU A 48 19.71 9.39 23.30
C LEU A 48 20.43 10.04 24.48
N GLN A 49 21.24 11.07 24.19
CA GLN A 49 21.70 12.01 25.20
C GLN A 49 20.70 13.13 25.26
N TRP A 50 20.29 13.53 26.46
CA TRP A 50 19.31 14.58 26.62
C TRP A 50 19.82 15.65 27.59
N SER A 51 19.43 16.88 27.36
CA SER A 51 19.57 17.99 28.28
C SER A 51 18.24 18.73 28.44
N LEU A 52 17.96 19.14 29.67
CA LEU A 52 16.83 19.97 30.02
C LEU A 52 17.35 21.27 30.63
N THR A 53 17.08 22.37 29.95
CA THR A 53 17.50 23.70 30.38
C THR A 53 16.28 24.51 30.83
N ALA A 54 16.36 25.09 32.02
CA ALA A 54 15.38 26.05 32.50
C ALA A 54 15.90 27.46 32.27
N MET A 55 15.06 28.30 31.63
CA MET A 55 15.38 29.70 31.29
C MET A 55 14.24 30.59 31.76
N PRO A 56 14.49 31.90 32.01
CA PRO A 56 13.42 32.87 32.24
C PRO A 56 12.49 32.93 31.04
N GLY A 57 11.20 32.73 31.24
CA GLY A 57 10.17 32.92 30.22
C GLY A 57 9.61 34.34 30.18
N GLU A 58 8.96 34.70 29.08
CA GLU A 58 8.36 36.05 28.89
C GLU A 58 7.24 36.36 29.89
N SER A 59 6.58 35.32 30.42
CA SER A 59 5.49 35.40 31.38
C SER A 59 5.94 35.58 32.85
N GLY A 60 7.25 35.64 33.11
CA GLY A 60 7.80 35.60 34.47
C GLY A 60 7.86 34.19 35.07
N LEU A 61 7.31 33.19 34.41
CA LEU A 61 7.45 31.76 34.73
C LEU A 61 8.60 31.15 33.92
N PRO A 62 9.23 30.07 34.42
CA PRO A 62 10.32 29.44 33.68
C PRO A 62 9.85 28.83 32.37
N LYS A 63 10.67 28.94 31.35
CA LYS A 63 10.58 28.21 30.10
C LYS A 63 11.55 27.02 30.18
N LEU A 64 11.06 25.84 29.83
CA LEU A 64 11.88 24.63 29.79
C LEU A 64 12.21 24.33 28.34
N ALA A 65 13.49 24.06 28.05
CA ALA A 65 13.94 23.57 26.77
C ALA A 65 14.55 22.18 26.93
N LEU A 66 13.94 21.20 26.28
CA LEU A 66 14.45 19.83 26.21
C LEU A 66 15.10 19.63 24.84
N ARG A 67 16.36 19.21 24.87
CA ARG A 67 17.08 18.72 23.69
C ARG A 67 17.46 17.26 23.92
N ALA A 68 17.20 16.41 22.95
CA ALA A 68 17.68 15.04 22.95
C ALA A 68 18.30 14.73 21.59
N GLU A 69 19.47 14.11 21.60
CA GLU A 69 20.20 13.76 20.39
C GLU A 69 20.86 12.39 20.49
N GLY A 70 20.99 11.71 19.36
CA GLY A 70 21.63 10.42 19.24
C GLY A 70 21.84 10.07 17.77
N GLU A 71 22.30 8.88 17.47
CA GLU A 71 22.51 8.45 16.09
C GLU A 71 21.23 8.56 15.25
N GLY A 72 21.22 9.51 14.29
CA GLY A 72 20.09 9.73 13.40
C GLY A 72 18.83 10.29 14.09
N THR A 73 18.99 10.93 15.25
CA THR A 73 17.87 11.53 15.99
C THR A 73 18.26 12.88 16.55
N LEU A 74 17.40 13.87 16.32
CA LEU A 74 17.44 15.16 17.00
C LEU A 74 16.02 15.51 17.43
N MET A 75 15.84 15.89 18.69
CA MET A 75 14.57 16.35 19.23
C MET A 75 14.77 17.63 20.03
N GLU A 76 14.02 18.69 19.69
CA GLU A 76 14.01 19.95 20.41
C GLU A 76 12.58 20.32 20.78
N VAL A 77 12.30 20.44 22.08
CA VAL A 77 10.98 20.75 22.64
C VAL A 77 11.11 21.94 23.58
N GLU A 78 10.25 22.93 23.40
CA GLU A 78 10.09 24.03 24.34
C GLU A 78 8.74 23.93 25.06
N ILE A 79 8.76 24.17 26.35
CA ILE A 79 7.59 24.14 27.22
C ILE A 79 7.53 25.46 27.98
N ASP A 80 6.49 26.25 27.74
CA ASP A 80 6.20 27.46 28.46
C ASP A 80 5.11 27.21 29.50
N LEU A 81 5.35 27.61 30.75
CA LEU A 81 4.32 27.60 31.78
C LEU A 81 3.41 28.82 31.58
N LEU A 82 2.10 28.60 31.55
CA LEU A 82 1.12 29.69 31.39
C LEU A 82 0.72 30.27 32.75
N PRO A 83 0.74 31.61 32.93
CA PRO A 83 0.49 32.22 34.22
C PRO A 83 -1.00 32.21 34.65
N VAL A 84 -1.91 31.87 33.75
CA VAL A 84 -3.37 32.00 33.94
C VAL A 84 -3.99 30.81 34.64
N ALA A 85 -3.33 29.64 34.59
CA ALA A 85 -3.81 28.41 35.23
C ALA A 85 -2.63 27.56 35.71
N THR A 86 -2.67 27.11 36.94
CA THR A 86 -1.62 26.30 37.55
C THR A 86 -1.45 24.92 36.89
N ASP A 87 -2.39 24.52 36.03
CA ASP A 87 -2.47 23.24 35.35
C ASP A 87 -2.39 23.34 33.81
N ALA A 88 -2.01 24.52 33.28
CA ALA A 88 -1.90 24.73 31.84
C ALA A 88 -0.43 24.90 31.43
N LEU A 89 -0.03 24.17 30.40
CA LEU A 89 1.29 24.22 29.77
C LEU A 89 1.13 24.49 28.30
N ARG A 90 1.93 25.40 27.75
CA ARG A 90 2.10 25.52 26.31
C ARG A 90 3.34 24.74 25.90
N TRP A 91 3.20 23.91 24.88
CA TRP A 91 4.31 23.17 24.32
C TRP A 91 4.57 23.56 22.87
N ARG A 92 5.83 23.55 22.49
CA ARG A 92 6.27 23.75 21.12
C ARG A 92 7.34 22.72 20.79
N LEU A 93 7.04 21.88 19.82
CA LEU A 93 7.97 20.94 19.22
C LEU A 93 8.64 21.66 18.05
N LYS A 94 9.86 22.16 18.25
CA LYS A 94 10.57 22.90 17.21
C LYS A 94 10.96 22.00 16.06
N THR A 95 11.62 20.90 16.38
CA THR A 95 12.06 19.91 15.42
C THR A 95 12.23 18.59 16.12
N VAL A 96 11.64 17.55 15.52
CA VAL A 96 12.05 16.17 15.75
C VAL A 96 12.46 15.60 14.41
N GLU A 97 13.71 15.19 14.31
CA GLU A 97 14.27 14.54 13.14
C GLU A 97 14.63 13.11 13.51
N LEU A 98 14.12 12.16 12.73
CA LEU A 98 14.35 10.73 12.91
C LEU A 98 14.82 10.11 11.59
N ASP A 99 15.94 9.41 11.62
CA ASP A 99 16.36 8.50 10.57
C ASP A 99 15.70 7.13 10.81
N LEU A 100 14.70 6.79 9.97
CA LEU A 100 13.95 5.55 10.12
C LEU A 100 14.82 4.30 10.02
N ALA A 101 15.95 4.35 9.31
CA ALA A 101 16.85 3.21 9.23
C ALA A 101 17.43 2.84 10.61
N ARG A 102 17.72 3.83 11.44
CA ARG A 102 18.23 3.63 12.80
C ARG A 102 17.15 3.15 13.78
N TRP A 103 15.91 3.46 13.49
CA TRP A 103 14.75 3.12 14.32
C TRP A 103 13.99 1.88 13.83
N SER A 104 14.39 1.31 12.70
CA SER A 104 13.66 0.24 12.02
C SER A 104 13.35 -0.94 12.94
N GLU A 105 14.34 -1.45 13.66
CA GLU A 105 14.18 -2.59 14.56
C GLU A 105 13.27 -2.27 15.76
N ALA A 106 13.45 -1.09 16.37
CA ALA A 106 12.63 -0.64 17.49
C ALA A 106 11.17 -0.44 17.08
N LEU A 107 10.92 0.12 15.88
CA LEU A 107 9.59 0.29 15.32
C LEU A 107 8.94 -1.06 14.98
N ALA A 108 9.69 -1.98 14.39
CA ALA A 108 9.22 -3.33 14.09
C ALA A 108 8.83 -4.11 15.37
N ALA A 109 9.57 -3.92 16.46
CA ALA A 109 9.25 -4.52 17.74
C ALA A 109 7.94 -3.99 18.36
N GLN A 110 7.58 -2.71 18.10
CA GLN A 110 6.36 -2.09 18.63
C GLN A 110 5.12 -2.35 17.78
N TRP A 111 5.29 -2.49 16.48
CA TRP A 111 4.19 -2.70 15.54
C TRP A 111 4.31 -4.07 14.84
N PRO A 112 3.51 -5.08 15.26
CA PRO A 112 3.54 -6.41 14.66
C PRO A 112 3.37 -6.43 13.14
N ALA A 113 2.66 -5.44 12.59
CA ALA A 113 2.50 -5.29 11.14
C ALA A 113 3.83 -5.01 10.41
N LEU A 114 4.82 -4.49 11.13
CA LEU A 114 6.17 -4.20 10.63
C LEU A 114 7.20 -5.25 11.06
N ALA A 115 6.75 -6.37 11.62
CA ALA A 115 7.67 -7.44 12.04
C ALA A 115 8.53 -7.91 10.86
N GLY A 116 9.85 -7.85 11.02
CA GLY A 116 10.82 -8.16 9.97
C GLY A 116 10.92 -7.10 8.85
N ALA A 117 10.30 -5.93 9.02
CA ALA A 117 10.45 -4.83 8.08
C ALA A 117 11.81 -4.17 8.21
N THR A 118 12.37 -3.75 7.08
CA THR A 118 13.45 -2.77 7.01
C THR A 118 12.85 -1.44 6.58
N LEU A 119 13.06 -0.41 7.40
CA LEU A 119 12.56 0.95 7.13
C LEU A 119 13.73 1.86 6.78
N GLY A 120 13.47 2.87 5.98
CA GLY A 120 14.42 3.94 5.66
C GLY A 120 13.70 5.25 5.40
N GLY A 121 14.46 6.33 5.33
CA GLY A 121 13.95 7.68 5.12
C GLY A 121 14.07 8.56 6.34
N ARG A 122 13.73 9.83 6.16
CA ARG A 122 13.82 10.87 7.19
C ARG A 122 12.43 11.36 7.58
N VAL A 123 12.13 11.32 8.86
CA VAL A 123 10.91 11.90 9.42
C VAL A 123 11.24 13.20 10.12
N LEU A 124 10.50 14.25 9.77
CA LEU A 124 10.52 15.54 10.46
C LEU A 124 9.17 15.77 11.10
N VAL A 125 9.17 16.13 12.39
CA VAL A 125 7.94 16.47 13.11
C VAL A 125 8.13 17.84 13.75
N SER A 126 7.12 18.69 13.60
CA SER A 126 7.03 19.98 14.30
C SER A 126 5.59 20.20 14.76
N GLY A 127 5.39 21.04 15.75
CA GLY A 127 4.05 21.31 16.23
C GLY A 127 4.00 22.22 17.44
N GLU A 128 2.79 22.61 17.80
CA GLU A 128 2.56 23.42 18.98
C GLU A 128 1.16 23.20 19.54
N GLY A 129 0.97 23.51 20.79
CA GLY A 129 -0.32 23.34 21.43
C GLY A 129 -0.29 23.61 22.92
N GLU A 130 -1.33 23.14 23.59
CA GLU A 130 -1.50 23.30 25.01
C GLU A 130 -1.82 21.95 25.68
N TRP A 131 -1.34 21.81 26.88
CA TRP A 131 -1.79 20.80 27.82
C TRP A 131 -2.61 21.49 28.88
N ARG A 132 -3.87 21.10 29.03
CA ARG A 132 -4.78 21.65 30.04
C ARG A 132 -5.68 20.55 30.58
N GLU A 133 -5.81 20.46 31.91
CA GLU A 133 -6.69 19.51 32.58
C GLU A 133 -6.50 18.05 32.10
N GLY A 134 -5.26 17.66 31.86
CA GLY A 134 -4.94 16.30 31.37
C GLY A 134 -5.21 16.07 29.89
N ARG A 135 -5.60 17.10 29.12
CA ARG A 135 -5.86 17.01 27.68
C ARG A 135 -4.76 17.71 26.88
N LEU A 136 -4.24 17.02 25.90
CA LEU A 136 -3.29 17.58 24.93
C LEU A 136 -4.07 18.05 23.70
N THR A 137 -3.95 19.33 23.40
CA THR A 137 -4.52 19.95 22.21
C THR A 137 -3.40 20.59 21.38
N GLY A 138 -3.67 20.88 20.13
CA GLY A 138 -2.70 21.55 19.25
C GLY A 138 -2.64 20.91 17.87
N GLN A 139 -1.68 21.39 17.10
CA GLN A 139 -1.43 20.95 15.74
C GLN A 139 -0.02 20.38 15.61
N VAL A 140 0.12 19.38 14.73
CA VAL A 140 1.40 18.73 14.43
C VAL A 140 1.53 18.55 12.94
N LEU A 141 2.69 18.87 12.41
CA LEU A 141 3.09 18.59 11.03
C LEU A 141 4.12 17.45 11.04
N VAL A 142 3.82 16.39 10.32
CA VAL A 142 4.71 15.25 10.11
C VAL A 142 5.09 15.22 8.63
N ARG A 143 6.39 15.15 8.34
CA ARG A 143 6.90 14.97 6.99
C ARG A 143 7.79 13.74 6.95
N LEU A 144 7.56 12.88 5.97
CA LEU A 144 8.45 11.77 5.61
C LEU A 144 9.04 12.10 4.24
N SER A 145 10.34 11.98 4.10
CA SER A 145 11.04 12.11 2.83
C SER A 145 11.96 10.92 2.58
N GLU A 146 12.10 10.57 1.30
CA GLU A 146 12.91 9.44 0.83
C GLU A 146 12.58 8.13 1.55
N GLY A 147 11.30 7.97 1.92
CA GLY A 147 10.82 6.81 2.66
C GLY A 147 11.03 5.51 1.88
N ARG A 148 11.41 4.47 2.59
CA ARG A 148 11.55 3.12 2.08
C ARG A 148 10.98 2.13 3.09
N VAL A 149 10.25 1.14 2.58
CA VAL A 149 9.72 0.02 3.36
C VAL A 149 9.99 -1.26 2.62
N ASP A 150 10.67 -2.21 3.26
CA ASP A 150 10.89 -3.55 2.76
C ASP A 150 10.31 -4.56 3.75
N LEU A 151 9.36 -5.38 3.30
CA LEU A 151 8.64 -6.41 4.05
C LEU A 151 8.81 -7.77 3.36
N PRO A 152 9.94 -8.46 3.54
CA PRO A 152 10.26 -9.71 2.84
C PRO A 152 9.19 -10.80 3.04
N ALA A 153 8.64 -10.90 4.26
CA ALA A 153 7.58 -11.87 4.57
C ALA A 153 6.29 -11.65 3.76
N LYS A 154 6.07 -10.43 3.27
CA LYS A 154 4.93 -10.07 2.41
C LYS A 154 5.33 -9.86 0.96
N LYS A 155 6.60 -10.12 0.63
CA LYS A 155 7.17 -9.85 -0.69
C LYS A 155 6.87 -8.43 -1.19
N LEU A 156 6.88 -7.45 -0.27
CA LEU A 156 6.56 -6.05 -0.56
C LEU A 156 7.80 -5.19 -0.34
N SER A 157 8.18 -4.43 -1.34
CA SER A 157 9.20 -3.38 -1.26
C SER A 157 8.64 -2.10 -1.88
N LEU A 158 8.70 -0.99 -1.15
CA LEU A 158 8.26 0.33 -1.60
C LEU A 158 9.39 1.33 -1.41
N GLU A 159 9.53 2.25 -2.35
CA GLU A 159 10.60 3.26 -2.32
C GLU A 159 10.11 4.65 -2.77
N GLY A 160 10.85 5.67 -2.33
CA GLY A 160 10.51 7.06 -2.62
C GLY A 160 9.16 7.44 -2.02
N LEU A 161 8.90 7.02 -0.78
CA LEU A 161 7.70 7.40 -0.05
C LEU A 161 7.84 8.83 0.44
N GLU A 162 6.90 9.68 0.05
CA GLU A 162 6.81 11.06 0.49
C GLU A 162 5.46 11.28 1.15
N LEU A 163 5.47 11.90 2.33
CA LEU A 163 4.28 12.16 3.11
C LEU A 163 4.40 13.51 3.79
N ALA A 164 3.34 14.32 3.73
CA ALA A 164 3.18 15.50 4.54
C ALA A 164 1.79 15.46 5.16
N VAL A 165 1.73 15.30 6.50
CA VAL A 165 0.48 15.22 7.24
C VAL A 165 0.42 16.35 8.25
N GLN A 166 -0.60 17.18 8.13
CA GLN A 166 -0.95 18.17 9.12
C GLN A 166 -2.11 17.66 9.97
N ILE A 167 -1.85 17.44 11.25
CA ILE A 167 -2.86 17.12 12.25
C ILE A 167 -3.30 18.43 12.85
N ASP A 168 -4.54 18.84 12.56
CA ASP A 168 -5.09 20.11 13.04
C ASP A 168 -5.63 20.01 14.47
N ASP A 169 -6.05 18.81 14.86
CA ASP A 169 -6.59 18.55 16.19
C ASP A 169 -6.07 17.20 16.72
N LEU A 170 -5.10 17.29 17.63
CA LEU A 170 -4.53 16.10 18.27
C LEU A 170 -5.52 15.35 19.13
N ALA A 171 -6.44 16.06 19.81
CA ALA A 171 -7.42 15.43 20.69
C ALA A 171 -8.47 14.64 19.88
N ALA A 172 -8.96 15.23 18.79
CA ALA A 172 -9.90 14.57 17.88
C ALA A 172 -9.20 13.63 16.88
N ARG A 173 -7.87 13.63 16.80
CA ARG A 173 -7.07 12.91 15.80
C ARG A 173 -7.54 13.23 14.39
N ARG A 174 -7.66 14.52 14.09
CA ARG A 174 -8.14 15.00 12.81
C ARG A 174 -7.04 15.70 12.05
N THR A 175 -6.86 15.33 10.78
CA THR A 175 -5.95 16.02 9.87
C THR A 175 -6.67 17.15 9.14
N ALA A 176 -5.90 18.09 8.59
CA ALA A 176 -6.38 18.94 7.53
C ALA A 176 -6.90 18.06 6.35
N PRO A 177 -7.86 18.54 5.58
CA PRO A 177 -8.35 17.81 4.41
C PRO A 177 -7.25 17.66 3.35
N ALA A 178 -7.40 16.64 2.50
CA ALA A 178 -6.55 16.42 1.32
C ALA A 178 -5.04 16.28 1.61
N GLN A 179 -4.69 15.51 2.63
CA GLN A 179 -3.29 15.13 2.84
C GLN A 179 -2.82 14.25 1.68
N VAL A 180 -1.56 14.41 1.28
CA VAL A 180 -1.00 13.70 0.13
C VAL A 180 0.10 12.73 0.59
N PHE A 181 -0.02 11.49 0.15
CA PHE A 181 1.01 10.48 0.20
C PHE A 181 1.39 10.10 -1.23
N THR A 182 2.67 10.05 -1.52
CA THR A 182 3.18 9.57 -2.81
C THR A 182 4.23 8.49 -2.61
N LEU A 183 4.36 7.66 -3.62
CA LEU A 183 5.45 6.70 -3.75
C LEU A 183 6.03 6.79 -5.18
N ARG A 184 7.31 6.54 -5.31
CA ARG A 184 7.99 6.53 -6.62
C ARG A 184 7.87 5.18 -7.31
N GLY A 185 7.84 4.10 -6.54
CA GLY A 185 7.71 2.76 -7.07
C GLY A 185 7.99 1.67 -6.05
N GLY A 186 8.07 0.43 -6.54
CA GLY A 186 8.33 -0.72 -5.70
C GLY A 186 7.98 -2.04 -6.37
N HIS A 187 7.83 -3.07 -5.56
CA HIS A 187 7.44 -4.40 -5.99
C HIS A 187 6.48 -5.02 -4.98
N TYR A 188 5.50 -5.74 -5.49
CA TYR A 188 4.68 -6.64 -4.70
C TYR A 188 4.71 -8.02 -5.35
N ASP A 189 5.40 -8.99 -4.74
CA ASP A 189 5.74 -10.28 -5.32
C ASP A 189 6.44 -10.09 -6.70
N THR A 190 5.82 -10.57 -7.78
CA THR A 190 6.32 -10.43 -9.17
C THR A 190 5.84 -9.15 -9.85
N ILE A 191 4.94 -8.40 -9.22
CA ILE A 191 4.33 -7.20 -9.80
C ILE A 191 5.21 -5.98 -9.52
N THR A 192 5.66 -5.33 -10.56
CA THR A 192 6.32 -4.02 -10.46
C THR A 192 5.27 -2.93 -10.28
N LEU A 193 5.46 -2.11 -9.26
CA LEU A 193 4.66 -0.92 -8.97
C LEU A 193 5.43 0.31 -9.44
N GLY A 194 4.77 1.19 -10.16
CA GLY A 194 5.30 2.50 -10.54
C GLY A 194 4.90 3.58 -9.53
N ALA A 195 4.78 4.81 -10.05
CA ALA A 195 4.40 5.95 -9.23
C ALA A 195 2.98 5.79 -8.66
N GLY A 196 2.82 6.21 -7.40
CA GLY A 196 1.53 6.23 -6.75
C GLY A 196 1.26 7.57 -6.06
N ARG A 197 -0.01 7.99 -6.08
CA ARG A 197 -0.49 9.18 -5.39
C ARG A 197 -1.81 8.89 -4.70
N PHE A 198 -1.89 9.23 -3.42
CA PHE A 198 -3.05 9.02 -2.57
C PHE A 198 -3.40 10.32 -1.87
N VAL A 199 -4.66 10.72 -1.95
CA VAL A 199 -5.20 11.87 -1.22
C VAL A 199 -6.10 11.35 -0.12
N PHE A 200 -5.79 11.69 1.11
CA PHE A 200 -6.47 11.13 2.26
C PHE A 200 -6.70 12.15 3.38
N GLY A 201 -7.52 11.76 4.33
CA GLY A 201 -7.71 12.44 5.61
C GLY A 201 -7.83 11.43 6.74
N LEU A 202 -7.53 11.87 7.96
CA LEU A 202 -7.73 11.10 9.17
C LEU A 202 -8.83 11.76 10.01
N GLU A 203 -9.75 10.95 10.51
CA GLU A 203 -10.80 11.38 11.44
C GLU A 203 -11.00 10.29 12.51
N GLY A 204 -10.54 10.57 13.72
CA GLY A 204 -10.56 9.62 14.82
C GLY A 204 -9.68 8.40 14.57
N ASP A 205 -10.32 7.26 14.35
CA ASP A 205 -9.64 5.98 14.04
C ASP A 205 -9.78 5.55 12.57
N LYS A 206 -10.27 6.44 11.71
CA LYS A 206 -10.53 6.15 10.29
C LYS A 206 -9.66 6.98 9.38
N VAL A 207 -9.05 6.33 8.40
CA VAL A 207 -8.42 6.97 7.24
C VAL A 207 -9.43 6.97 6.10
N GLN A 208 -9.73 8.14 5.57
CA GLN A 208 -10.59 8.33 4.40
C GLN A 208 -9.68 8.63 3.21
N VAL A 209 -9.70 7.78 2.19
CA VAL A 209 -8.98 7.99 0.94
C VAL A 209 -9.98 8.51 -0.10
N ALA A 210 -9.77 9.75 -0.54
CA ALA A 210 -10.64 10.42 -1.50
C ALA A 210 -10.23 10.14 -2.94
N GLU A 211 -8.92 10.05 -3.20
CA GLU A 211 -8.35 9.76 -4.51
C GLU A 211 -7.13 8.86 -4.32
N ALA A 212 -7.01 7.85 -5.17
CA ALA A 212 -5.81 7.04 -5.23
C ALA A 212 -5.56 6.59 -6.66
N VAL A 213 -4.34 6.82 -7.13
CA VAL A 213 -3.84 6.37 -8.42
C VAL A 213 -2.52 5.65 -8.20
N LEU A 214 -2.39 4.48 -8.79
CA LEU A 214 -1.18 3.67 -8.72
C LEU A 214 -0.82 3.15 -10.11
N GLU A 215 0.38 3.38 -10.55
CA GLU A 215 0.92 2.74 -11.76
C GLU A 215 1.30 1.30 -11.44
N ALA A 216 0.76 0.36 -12.18
CA ALA A 216 1.04 -1.06 -12.04
C ALA A 216 0.76 -1.79 -13.35
N LEU A 217 1.45 -2.91 -13.58
CA LEU A 217 1.24 -3.74 -14.76
C LEU A 217 1.30 -2.95 -16.08
N GLY A 218 2.18 -1.96 -16.16
CA GLY A 218 2.38 -1.11 -17.35
C GLY A 218 1.23 -0.14 -17.65
N GLY A 219 0.23 -0.05 -16.80
CA GLY A 219 -0.92 0.83 -16.87
C GLY A 219 -1.16 1.57 -15.56
N ARG A 220 -2.43 1.93 -15.29
CA ARG A 220 -2.84 2.66 -14.09
C ARG A 220 -4.04 1.98 -13.42
N LEU A 221 -4.02 1.98 -12.10
CA LEU A 221 -5.14 1.61 -11.25
C LEU A 221 -5.66 2.88 -10.56
N ILE A 222 -6.90 3.20 -10.78
CA ILE A 222 -7.59 4.35 -10.19
C ILE A 222 -8.60 3.78 -9.18
N LEU A 223 -8.29 3.92 -7.88
CA LEU A 223 -9.13 3.36 -6.83
C LEU A 223 -10.31 4.29 -6.56
N ALA A 224 -11.48 3.70 -6.39
CA ALA A 224 -12.65 4.43 -5.90
C ALA A 224 -12.40 4.92 -4.46
N PRO A 225 -13.04 6.02 -4.03
CA PRO A 225 -12.94 6.50 -2.66
C PRO A 225 -13.32 5.41 -1.66
N PHE A 226 -12.54 5.29 -0.57
CA PHE A 226 -12.78 4.30 0.48
C PHE A 226 -12.37 4.81 1.86
N ALA A 227 -12.83 4.14 2.90
CA ALA A 227 -12.44 4.43 4.27
C ALA A 227 -11.99 3.15 4.99
N VAL A 228 -10.91 3.25 5.75
CA VAL A 228 -10.35 2.14 6.54
C VAL A 228 -10.30 2.53 8.00
N ALA A 229 -10.88 1.72 8.88
CA ALA A 229 -10.71 1.85 10.30
C ALA A 229 -9.46 1.07 10.76
N PHE A 230 -8.67 1.65 11.65
CA PHE A 230 -7.47 0.96 12.18
C PHE A 230 -7.82 -0.34 12.94
N ALA A 231 -8.99 -0.40 13.55
CA ALA A 231 -9.43 -1.56 14.32
C ALA A 231 -10.09 -2.67 13.49
N ALA A 232 -10.57 -2.36 12.29
CA ALA A 232 -11.28 -3.29 11.42
C ALA A 232 -10.74 -3.15 9.98
N PRO A 233 -9.62 -3.81 9.66
CA PRO A 233 -8.96 -3.68 8.37
C PRO A 233 -9.63 -4.47 7.23
N ASP A 234 -10.77 -5.10 7.49
CA ASP A 234 -11.56 -5.80 6.46
C ASP A 234 -12.21 -4.78 5.53
N ILE A 235 -11.82 -4.79 4.27
CA ILE A 235 -12.27 -3.78 3.30
C ILE A 235 -12.23 -4.34 1.88
N THR A 236 -13.23 -3.94 1.09
CA THR A 236 -13.22 -4.13 -0.37
C THR A 236 -13.09 -2.79 -1.06
N VAL A 237 -12.11 -2.66 -1.93
CA VAL A 237 -11.82 -1.44 -2.68
C VAL A 237 -11.97 -1.71 -4.17
N ALA A 238 -12.89 -1.00 -4.81
CA ALA A 238 -13.04 -1.03 -6.25
C ALA A 238 -11.97 -0.16 -6.93
N ALA A 239 -11.52 -0.58 -8.10
CA ALA A 239 -10.58 0.15 -8.92
C ALA A 239 -10.96 0.05 -10.39
N ARG A 240 -10.66 1.11 -11.14
CA ARG A 240 -10.65 1.12 -12.58
C ARG A 240 -9.23 0.89 -13.07
N ALA A 241 -9.07 -0.06 -13.96
CA ALA A 241 -7.83 -0.37 -14.64
C ALA A 241 -7.78 0.33 -16.00
N GLU A 242 -6.70 1.00 -16.30
CA GLU A 242 -6.47 1.68 -17.58
C GLU A 242 -5.12 1.26 -18.17
N GLN A 243 -5.15 0.82 -19.42
CA GLN A 243 -3.97 0.48 -20.21
C GLN A 243 -3.07 -0.62 -19.60
N ILE A 244 -3.65 -1.59 -18.92
CA ILE A 244 -2.90 -2.72 -18.35
C ILE A 244 -2.26 -3.52 -19.47
N ASP A 245 -0.95 -3.74 -19.38
CA ASP A 245 -0.19 -4.48 -20.36
C ASP A 245 -0.40 -5.99 -20.19
N VAL A 246 -0.95 -6.65 -21.21
CA VAL A 246 -1.21 -8.09 -21.19
C VAL A 246 0.08 -8.89 -20.95
N THR A 247 1.22 -8.42 -21.45
CA THR A 247 2.52 -9.07 -21.25
C THR A 247 2.85 -9.23 -19.77
N LEU A 248 2.54 -8.21 -18.97
CA LEU A 248 2.80 -8.20 -17.52
C LEU A 248 1.76 -8.99 -16.71
N LEU A 249 0.66 -9.40 -17.33
CA LEU A 249 -0.31 -10.32 -16.73
C LEU A 249 0.07 -11.79 -16.92
N LEU A 250 0.93 -12.12 -17.88
CA LEU A 250 1.31 -13.52 -18.19
C LEU A 250 1.77 -14.32 -16.96
N PRO A 251 2.60 -13.78 -16.04
CA PRO A 251 3.01 -14.49 -14.83
C PRO A 251 1.85 -14.81 -13.86
N LEU A 252 0.72 -14.11 -14.01
CA LEU A 252 -0.47 -14.26 -13.17
C LEU A 252 -1.53 -15.15 -13.83
N LEU A 253 -1.34 -15.49 -15.12
CA LEU A 253 -2.24 -16.33 -15.89
C LEU A 253 -1.73 -17.78 -15.95
N PRO A 254 -2.61 -18.75 -16.25
CA PRO A 254 -2.17 -20.10 -16.57
C PRO A 254 -1.12 -20.11 -17.69
N PRO A 255 -0.12 -21.02 -17.67
CA PRO A 255 0.95 -21.06 -18.66
C PRO A 255 0.45 -21.66 -20.01
N ILE A 256 -0.50 -20.98 -20.62
CA ILE A 256 -1.07 -21.33 -21.93
C ILE A 256 -0.46 -20.43 -23.02
N LEU A 257 -0.06 -19.23 -22.65
CA LEU A 257 0.52 -18.23 -23.54
C LEU A 257 2.04 -18.19 -23.38
N ALA A 258 2.76 -18.20 -24.49
CA ALA A 258 4.20 -17.95 -24.56
C ALA A 258 4.47 -16.46 -24.61
N GLU A 259 3.68 -15.71 -25.38
CA GLU A 259 3.80 -14.26 -25.59
C GLU A 259 2.40 -13.65 -25.68
N ALA A 260 2.28 -12.43 -25.18
CA ALA A 260 1.06 -11.65 -25.33
C ALA A 260 1.41 -10.17 -25.39
N HIS A 261 0.84 -9.44 -26.34
CA HIS A 261 1.01 -8.01 -26.52
C HIS A 261 -0.36 -7.37 -26.73
N GLY A 262 -0.64 -6.33 -25.96
CA GLY A 262 -1.92 -5.63 -26.03
C GLY A 262 -2.19 -4.87 -24.75
N ARG A 263 -3.28 -4.10 -24.74
CA ARG A 263 -3.66 -3.29 -23.59
C ARG A 263 -5.12 -3.49 -23.23
N LEU A 264 -5.37 -3.71 -21.94
CA LEU A 264 -6.71 -3.92 -21.41
C LEU A 264 -7.12 -2.74 -20.53
N ASP A 265 -8.39 -2.37 -20.64
CA ASP A 265 -9.07 -1.48 -19.71
C ASP A 265 -10.17 -2.28 -18.97
N GLY A 266 -10.59 -1.82 -17.78
CA GLY A 266 -11.69 -2.47 -17.10
C GLY A 266 -11.85 -2.08 -15.64
N GLU A 267 -12.51 -2.95 -14.91
CA GLU A 267 -12.81 -2.76 -13.50
C GLU A 267 -12.33 -3.97 -12.71
N LEU A 268 -11.90 -3.71 -11.48
CA LEU A 268 -11.53 -4.76 -10.55
C LEU A 268 -11.81 -4.32 -9.12
N ALA A 269 -11.89 -5.25 -8.20
CA ALA A 269 -11.95 -4.95 -6.78
C ALA A 269 -10.97 -5.84 -6.03
N PHE A 270 -10.33 -5.23 -5.04
CA PHE A 270 -9.47 -5.91 -4.09
C PHE A 270 -10.19 -6.05 -2.76
N HIS A 271 -10.11 -7.22 -2.18
CA HIS A 271 -10.56 -7.47 -0.83
C HIS A 271 -9.35 -7.71 0.07
N ARG A 272 -9.29 -6.99 1.19
CA ARG A 272 -8.32 -7.24 2.25
C ARG A 272 -9.05 -7.83 3.44
N ASP A 273 -8.67 -9.04 3.82
CA ASP A 273 -9.25 -9.72 4.98
C ASP A 273 -8.69 -9.18 6.32
N ALA A 274 -9.31 -9.59 7.42
CA ALA A 274 -8.91 -9.21 8.77
C ALA A 274 -7.47 -9.67 9.13
N ASN A 275 -6.92 -10.68 8.45
CA ASN A 275 -5.56 -11.17 8.66
C ASN A 275 -4.53 -10.41 7.81
N GLY A 276 -5.00 -9.51 6.96
CA GLY A 276 -4.18 -8.66 6.09
C GLY A 276 -3.83 -9.32 4.76
N GLY A 277 -4.46 -10.43 4.40
CA GLY A 277 -4.41 -11.02 3.07
C GLY A 277 -5.09 -10.12 2.04
N LEU A 278 -4.42 -9.87 0.92
CA LEU A 278 -4.97 -9.11 -0.20
C LEU A 278 -5.35 -10.09 -1.31
N GLN A 279 -6.60 -10.03 -1.75
CA GLN A 279 -7.16 -10.91 -2.78
C GLN A 279 -7.90 -10.08 -3.82
N ILE A 280 -7.97 -10.58 -5.06
CA ILE A 280 -8.87 -10.02 -6.07
C ILE A 280 -10.28 -10.52 -5.73
N ALA A 281 -11.21 -9.60 -5.46
CA ALA A 281 -12.61 -9.92 -5.23
C ALA A 281 -13.36 -10.16 -6.54
N PHE A 282 -13.07 -9.33 -7.53
CA PHE A 282 -13.49 -9.54 -8.92
C PHE A 282 -12.56 -8.77 -9.88
N ALA A 283 -12.52 -9.17 -11.16
CA ALA A 283 -11.96 -8.35 -12.22
C ALA A 283 -12.73 -8.61 -13.54
N ARG A 284 -12.91 -7.54 -14.31
CA ARG A 284 -13.41 -7.57 -15.67
C ARG A 284 -12.53 -6.67 -16.51
N LEU A 285 -11.70 -7.26 -17.36
CA LEU A 285 -10.79 -6.55 -18.23
C LEU A 285 -11.10 -6.89 -19.68
N ALA A 286 -11.03 -5.92 -20.57
CA ALA A 286 -11.29 -6.10 -22.00
C ALA A 286 -10.34 -5.26 -22.84
N LEU A 287 -10.10 -5.68 -24.08
CA LEU A 287 -9.46 -4.84 -25.07
C LEU A 287 -10.25 -3.57 -25.26
N ARG A 288 -9.53 -2.47 -25.43
CA ARG A 288 -10.13 -1.22 -25.81
C ARG A 288 -10.72 -1.34 -27.23
N PRO A 289 -11.90 -0.76 -27.47
CA PRO A 289 -12.46 -0.71 -28.83
C PRO A 289 -11.42 -0.23 -29.85
N GLU A 290 -11.41 -0.85 -31.03
CA GLU A 290 -10.50 -0.55 -32.13
C GLU A 290 -9.01 -0.87 -31.89
N THR A 291 -8.67 -1.56 -30.80
CA THR A 291 -7.33 -2.08 -30.56
C THR A 291 -7.31 -3.61 -30.69
N THR A 292 -6.15 -4.17 -30.93
CA THR A 292 -5.96 -5.62 -31.03
C THR A 292 -4.89 -6.08 -30.04
N ALA A 293 -4.90 -7.39 -29.74
CA ALA A 293 -3.82 -8.03 -29.01
C ALA A 293 -3.22 -9.15 -29.85
N ASP A 294 -1.90 -9.24 -29.90
CA ASP A 294 -1.20 -10.36 -30.52
C ASP A 294 -0.80 -11.36 -29.43
N LEU A 295 -1.24 -12.61 -29.58
CA LEU A 295 -1.07 -13.68 -28.61
C LEU A 295 -0.39 -14.87 -29.26
N ARG A 296 0.57 -15.50 -28.56
CA ARG A 296 1.22 -16.74 -29.01
C ARG A 296 0.98 -17.81 -27.96
N LEU A 297 0.42 -18.95 -28.37
CA LEU A 297 0.23 -20.09 -27.48
C LEU A 297 1.57 -20.80 -27.22
N LEU A 298 1.70 -21.39 -26.04
CA LEU A 298 2.68 -22.44 -25.83
C LEU A 298 2.29 -23.66 -26.68
N PRO A 299 3.25 -24.42 -27.25
CA PRO A 299 2.96 -25.62 -28.03
C PRO A 299 2.03 -26.57 -27.25
N SER A 300 0.80 -26.67 -27.72
CA SER A 300 -0.27 -27.46 -27.07
C SER A 300 -1.06 -28.25 -28.12
N PRO A 301 -0.45 -29.27 -28.77
CA PRO A 301 -1.09 -30.02 -29.85
C PRO A 301 -2.42 -30.62 -29.42
N GLY A 302 -3.47 -30.38 -30.21
CA GLY A 302 -4.82 -30.83 -29.92
C GLY A 302 -5.66 -29.88 -29.06
N LEU A 303 -5.12 -28.77 -28.61
CA LEU A 303 -5.86 -27.75 -27.83
C LEU A 303 -7.00 -27.17 -28.67
N LEU A 304 -6.73 -26.76 -29.88
CA LEU A 304 -7.70 -26.19 -30.80
C LEU A 304 -8.25 -27.20 -31.80
N THR A 305 -7.44 -28.18 -32.17
CA THR A 305 -7.74 -29.10 -33.26
C THR A 305 -8.22 -30.47 -32.79
N GLY A 306 -8.06 -30.82 -31.50
CA GLY A 306 -8.33 -32.17 -30.98
C GLY A 306 -9.78 -32.63 -31.09
N SER A 307 -10.73 -31.69 -31.14
CA SER A 307 -12.17 -31.97 -31.33
C SER A 307 -12.64 -31.85 -32.77
N LEU A 308 -11.77 -31.41 -33.71
CA LEU A 308 -12.15 -31.15 -35.09
C LEU A 308 -11.88 -32.37 -36.00
N PRO A 309 -12.81 -32.70 -36.92
CA PRO A 309 -12.59 -33.75 -37.92
C PRO A 309 -11.41 -33.39 -38.83
N PRO A 310 -10.60 -34.37 -39.29
CA PRO A 310 -9.47 -34.15 -40.19
C PRO A 310 -9.84 -33.44 -41.52
N THR A 311 -11.09 -33.60 -41.95
CA THR A 311 -11.62 -32.92 -43.13
C THR A 311 -11.72 -31.40 -42.93
N VAL A 312 -12.06 -30.98 -41.72
CA VAL A 312 -12.17 -29.55 -41.36
C VAL A 312 -10.79 -28.90 -41.26
N LEU A 313 -9.81 -29.63 -40.72
CA LEU A 313 -8.45 -29.13 -40.54
C LEU A 313 -7.75 -28.77 -41.86
N LYS A 314 -8.14 -29.44 -42.97
CA LYS A 314 -7.62 -29.11 -44.30
C LYS A 314 -8.01 -27.70 -44.77
N TYR A 315 -9.15 -27.21 -44.31
CA TYR A 315 -9.65 -25.85 -44.65
C TYR A 315 -9.10 -24.76 -43.70
N TYR A 316 -8.61 -25.16 -42.52
CA TYR A 316 -8.13 -24.25 -41.51
C TYR A 316 -6.71 -24.56 -41.02
N PRO A 317 -5.70 -24.56 -41.90
CA PRO A 317 -4.32 -24.93 -41.55
C PRO A 317 -3.70 -23.96 -40.54
N GLY A 318 -4.27 -22.73 -40.41
CA GLY A 318 -3.86 -21.76 -39.42
C GLY A 318 -4.07 -22.19 -37.98
N LEU A 319 -5.10 -23.02 -37.69
CA LEU A 319 -5.32 -23.53 -36.34
C LEU A 319 -4.18 -24.39 -35.82
N ILE A 320 -3.62 -25.24 -36.68
CA ILE A 320 -2.48 -26.11 -36.32
C ILE A 320 -1.25 -25.23 -35.98
N LYS A 321 -0.99 -24.24 -36.82
CA LYS A 321 0.15 -23.33 -36.60
C LYS A 321 0.00 -22.48 -35.35
N ILE A 322 -1.24 -22.07 -35.00
CA ILE A 322 -1.54 -21.35 -33.76
C ILE A 322 -1.30 -22.26 -32.56
N GLU A 323 -1.86 -23.46 -32.54
CA GLU A 323 -1.73 -24.35 -31.37
C GLU A 323 -0.31 -24.91 -31.16
N THR A 324 0.49 -25.01 -32.22
CA THR A 324 1.90 -25.40 -32.14
C THR A 324 2.82 -24.22 -31.74
N GLY A 325 2.25 -23.02 -31.64
CA GLY A 325 3.02 -21.80 -31.32
C GLY A 325 3.87 -21.28 -32.49
N GLU A 326 3.78 -21.85 -33.67
CA GLU A 326 4.52 -21.41 -34.86
C GLU A 326 4.02 -20.04 -35.36
N MET A 327 2.72 -19.75 -35.11
CA MET A 327 2.07 -18.53 -35.57
C MET A 327 1.35 -17.86 -34.40
N PRO A 328 1.55 -16.56 -34.21
CA PRO A 328 0.71 -15.79 -33.28
C PRO A 328 -0.71 -15.62 -33.84
N MET A 329 -1.66 -15.47 -32.95
CA MET A 329 -3.01 -15.06 -33.30
C MET A 329 -3.21 -13.59 -32.92
N ARG A 330 -4.04 -12.92 -33.69
CA ARG A 330 -4.51 -11.56 -33.41
C ARG A 330 -5.90 -11.64 -32.85
N ALA A 331 -6.08 -11.12 -31.64
CA ALA A 331 -7.37 -10.98 -31.01
C ALA A 331 -7.92 -9.60 -31.29
N ASP A 332 -9.10 -9.56 -31.88
CA ASP A 332 -9.89 -8.32 -32.10
C ASP A 332 -10.78 -8.05 -30.88
N ARG A 333 -11.09 -9.12 -30.12
CA ARG A 333 -11.78 -9.07 -28.84
C ARG A 333 -11.07 -9.98 -27.84
N LEU A 334 -10.79 -9.47 -26.67
CA LEU A 334 -10.28 -10.22 -25.53
C LEU A 334 -10.95 -9.70 -24.28
N GLU A 335 -11.65 -10.56 -23.58
CA GLU A 335 -12.28 -10.27 -22.31
C GLU A 335 -11.80 -11.27 -21.25
N VAL A 336 -11.44 -10.78 -20.07
CA VAL A 336 -11.00 -11.58 -18.94
C VAL A 336 -11.90 -11.24 -17.75
N HIS A 337 -12.62 -12.23 -17.27
CA HIS A 337 -13.44 -12.09 -16.06
C HIS A 337 -12.84 -12.99 -14.96
N ILE A 338 -12.66 -12.44 -13.77
CA ILE A 338 -12.17 -13.16 -12.59
C ILE A 338 -13.20 -13.01 -11.49
N THR A 339 -13.70 -14.12 -11.00
CA THR A 339 -14.68 -14.20 -9.90
C THR A 339 -14.24 -15.33 -8.97
N PRO A 340 -13.30 -15.06 -8.01
CA PRO A 340 -12.66 -16.12 -7.23
C PRO A 340 -13.62 -17.01 -6.43
N SER A 341 -14.79 -16.48 -6.05
CA SER A 341 -15.88 -17.22 -5.39
C SER A 341 -16.73 -18.07 -6.34
N GLY A 342 -16.41 -18.05 -7.65
CA GLY A 342 -17.22 -18.64 -8.70
C GLY A 342 -18.32 -17.68 -9.22
N ASP A 343 -18.59 -17.76 -10.52
CA ASP A 343 -19.75 -17.13 -11.14
C ASP A 343 -21.02 -18.01 -10.96
N THR A 344 -22.11 -17.70 -11.66
CA THR A 344 -23.36 -18.47 -11.62
C THR A 344 -23.22 -19.91 -12.14
N GLU A 345 -22.16 -20.20 -12.89
CA GLU A 345 -21.84 -21.50 -13.45
C GLU A 345 -20.69 -22.20 -12.69
N GLY A 346 -20.12 -21.55 -11.66
CA GLY A 346 -19.05 -22.05 -10.84
C GLY A 346 -17.65 -21.78 -11.39
N HIS A 347 -17.52 -20.92 -12.41
CA HIS A 347 -16.24 -20.54 -12.98
C HIS A 347 -15.56 -19.46 -12.15
N SER A 348 -14.32 -19.70 -11.74
CA SER A 348 -13.51 -18.70 -11.02
C SER A 348 -12.78 -17.71 -11.94
N ALA A 349 -12.59 -18.09 -13.21
CA ALA A 349 -12.16 -17.17 -14.25
C ALA A 349 -12.69 -17.63 -15.62
N THR A 350 -13.01 -16.66 -16.47
CA THR A 350 -13.38 -16.89 -17.87
C THR A 350 -12.57 -15.96 -18.77
N VAL A 351 -12.10 -16.49 -19.89
CA VAL A 351 -11.41 -15.70 -20.92
C VAL A 351 -12.16 -15.94 -22.23
N HIS A 352 -12.68 -14.87 -22.80
CA HIS A 352 -13.30 -14.88 -24.13
C HIS A 352 -12.39 -14.18 -25.11
N LEU A 353 -12.12 -14.84 -26.24
CA LEU A 353 -11.25 -14.34 -27.28
C LEU A 353 -11.89 -14.56 -28.66
N GLU A 354 -11.96 -13.50 -29.46
CA GLU A 354 -12.32 -13.54 -30.87
C GLU A 354 -11.16 -12.98 -31.71
N GLY A 355 -10.82 -13.66 -32.81
CA GLY A 355 -9.71 -13.22 -33.65
C GLY A 355 -9.36 -14.23 -34.72
N GLY A 356 -8.08 -14.27 -35.10
CA GLY A 356 -7.59 -15.20 -36.12
C GLY A 356 -6.07 -15.17 -36.24
N PRO A 357 -5.51 -15.90 -37.23
CA PRO A 357 -4.08 -15.87 -37.53
C PRO A 357 -3.63 -14.46 -37.88
N VAL A 358 -2.41 -14.07 -37.46
CA VAL A 358 -1.80 -12.79 -37.87
C VAL A 358 -1.56 -12.77 -39.39
N ASP A 359 -1.33 -13.92 -40.02
CA ASP A 359 -1.20 -14.03 -41.47
C ASP A 359 -2.56 -13.91 -42.17
N PRO A 360 -2.83 -12.82 -42.90
CA PRO A 360 -4.13 -12.59 -43.52
C PRO A 360 -4.45 -13.55 -44.68
N SER A 361 -3.48 -14.32 -45.15
CA SER A 361 -3.71 -15.36 -46.17
C SER A 361 -4.42 -16.60 -45.60
N LEU A 362 -4.41 -16.75 -44.28
CA LEU A 362 -5.02 -17.86 -43.56
C LEU A 362 -6.33 -17.41 -42.90
N HIS A 363 -7.39 -17.27 -43.68
CA HIS A 363 -8.71 -16.87 -43.16
C HIS A 363 -9.29 -17.95 -42.22
N THR A 364 -8.97 -17.86 -40.96
CA THR A 364 -9.46 -18.78 -39.94
C THR A 364 -10.05 -17.97 -38.77
N PRO A 365 -11.34 -17.67 -38.78
CA PRO A 365 -11.94 -17.02 -37.61
C PRO A 365 -11.86 -18.00 -36.43
N LEU A 366 -11.42 -17.49 -35.29
CA LEU A 366 -11.28 -18.23 -34.06
C LEU A 366 -12.10 -17.56 -32.98
N VAL A 367 -12.97 -18.33 -32.34
CA VAL A 367 -13.61 -17.95 -31.08
C VAL A 367 -13.14 -18.96 -30.05
N PHE A 368 -12.61 -18.48 -28.96
CA PHE A 368 -12.04 -19.30 -27.93
C PHE A 368 -12.57 -18.87 -26.56
N ASP A 369 -13.20 -19.81 -25.87
CA ASP A 369 -13.70 -19.63 -24.51
C ASP A 369 -12.92 -20.56 -23.56
N LEU A 370 -12.25 -19.98 -22.59
CA LEU A 370 -11.55 -20.70 -21.54
C LEU A 370 -12.27 -20.47 -20.21
N ASN A 371 -12.74 -21.54 -19.61
CA ASN A 371 -13.38 -21.52 -18.31
C ASN A 371 -12.49 -22.22 -17.28
N VAL A 372 -12.17 -21.53 -16.21
CA VAL A 372 -11.39 -22.05 -15.09
C VAL A 372 -12.34 -22.35 -13.93
N ASN A 373 -12.39 -23.61 -13.51
CA ASN A 373 -13.24 -24.06 -12.41
C ASN A 373 -12.43 -24.30 -11.14
N GLY A 374 -13.01 -23.94 -10.00
CA GLY A 374 -12.39 -24.12 -8.69
C GLY A 374 -11.75 -22.84 -8.13
N SER A 375 -11.22 -22.88 -6.90
CA SER A 375 -10.58 -21.71 -6.32
C SER A 375 -9.29 -21.36 -7.07
N LEU A 376 -9.09 -20.09 -7.39
CA LEU A 376 -7.86 -19.62 -8.05
C LEU A 376 -6.59 -19.98 -7.24
N GLU A 377 -6.69 -20.04 -5.92
CA GLU A 377 -5.61 -20.47 -5.03
C GLU A 377 -5.26 -21.96 -5.20
N ALA A 378 -6.25 -22.80 -5.52
CA ALA A 378 -6.04 -24.22 -5.79
C ALA A 378 -5.61 -24.48 -7.24
N VAL A 379 -6.03 -23.62 -8.17
CA VAL A 379 -5.76 -23.76 -9.61
C VAL A 379 -4.33 -23.33 -9.95
N ALA A 380 -3.79 -22.28 -9.33
CA ALA A 380 -2.43 -21.82 -9.60
C ALA A 380 -1.35 -22.91 -9.40
N PRO A 381 -1.34 -23.73 -8.32
CA PRO A 381 -0.44 -24.87 -8.19
C PRO A 381 -0.75 -26.04 -9.11
N LEU A 382 -2.04 -26.26 -9.45
CA LEU A 382 -2.48 -27.31 -10.37
C LEU A 382 -2.06 -27.00 -11.80
N LEU A 383 -2.12 -25.75 -12.21
CA LEU A 383 -1.71 -25.32 -13.55
C LEU A 383 -0.19 -25.44 -13.74
N MET A 384 0.61 -25.30 -12.68
CA MET A 384 2.04 -25.63 -12.71
C MET A 384 2.31 -27.15 -12.86
N LYS A 385 1.35 -28.02 -12.50
CA LYS A 385 1.43 -29.47 -12.65
C LYS A 385 0.78 -30.02 -13.92
N LEU A 386 -0.08 -29.20 -14.58
CA LEU A 386 -0.92 -29.68 -15.71
C LEU A 386 -0.25 -29.59 -17.09
N GLY A 387 1.07 -29.67 -17.17
CA GLY A 387 1.73 -29.96 -18.43
C GLY A 387 1.35 -31.32 -19.06
N ALA A 388 0.43 -32.13 -18.48
CA ALA A 388 0.16 -33.47 -18.95
C ALA A 388 -1.31 -33.88 -19.12
N ASP A 389 -2.30 -33.33 -18.40
CA ASP A 389 -3.67 -33.94 -18.42
C ASP A 389 -4.81 -32.91 -18.16
N THR A 390 -5.00 -31.93 -19.02
CA THR A 390 -6.21 -31.10 -18.92
C THR A 390 -7.07 -31.23 -20.17
N ARG A 391 -8.27 -31.76 -20.01
CA ARG A 391 -9.34 -31.67 -21.02
C ARG A 391 -9.95 -30.25 -20.91
N LEU A 392 -9.53 -29.35 -21.78
CA LEU A 392 -10.21 -28.08 -22.02
C LEU A 392 -11.44 -28.38 -22.89
N SER A 393 -12.63 -28.00 -22.45
CA SER A 393 -13.81 -28.05 -23.31
C SER A 393 -13.80 -26.76 -24.15
N VAL A 394 -13.55 -26.93 -25.44
CA VAL A 394 -13.75 -25.86 -26.43
C VAL A 394 -15.23 -25.89 -26.82
N GLY A 395 -15.98 -24.87 -26.41
CA GLY A 395 -17.37 -24.68 -26.82
C GLY A 395 -17.42 -24.32 -28.30
N GLY A 396 -17.80 -25.29 -29.14
CA GLY A 396 -18.09 -25.00 -30.53
C GLY A 396 -19.42 -24.26 -30.63
N ALA A 397 -19.44 -23.14 -31.35
CA ALA A 397 -20.67 -22.42 -31.70
C ALA A 397 -21.58 -23.31 -32.54
N HIS A 398 -22.87 -23.39 -32.14
CA HIS A 398 -23.97 -23.88 -32.97
C HIS A 398 -24.48 -22.79 -33.91
#